data_ff52b082faa93369bb73372507a4b439
#
_entry.id   ff52b082faa93369bb73372507a4b439
#
_cell.length_a   1.000
_cell.length_b   1.000
_cell.length_c   1.000
_cell.angle_alpha   90.00
_cell.angle_beta   90.00
_cell.angle_gamma   90.00
#
_symmetry.space_group_name_H-M   'P 1'
#
loop_
_entity.id
_entity.type
_entity.pdbx_description
1 polymer ?
#
loop_
_entity_poly.entity_id
_entity_poly.type
_entity_poly.pdbx_seq_one_letter_code
_entity_poly.pdbx_strand_id
1 'polypeptide(L)'
;MTRFTLEGTTAVVTGACGKLGPIWVDALLDAGARVAALELPGAPASAAFQDLQRRAGDAVRRIDCDITNRTMIEAALADVVAQVGEPHVLVNNAGVDQPPDSPGGRHHLQDIPLTDFRRMVEVNLLGTFQVTQVFGARMAANGGGSIINIGSLYASVSPDPHFYDHLAGNAPFVKSPAYGASKAGVVSLSKFFATHWAAAGVRVNTLSPGGVLAGQDDQFKAKYGARVPLRRMAEPEDLKGPLVFLASPASSYVTGHELRVDGGFTAW
;
A
#
# COMPACT_ATOMS: atom_id res chain seq x y z
N MET A 1 -15.74 11.41 21.81
CA MET A 1 -14.65 11.11 20.83
C MET A 1 -15.26 10.40 19.65
N THR A 2 -14.97 10.83 18.45
CA THR A 2 -15.44 10.14 17.24
C THR A 2 -14.64 8.85 17.07
N ARG A 3 -15.28 7.75 16.63
CA ARG A 3 -14.60 6.45 16.43
C ARG A 3 -13.53 6.47 15.32
N PHE A 4 -13.45 7.55 14.55
CA PHE A 4 -12.52 7.73 13.43
C PHE A 4 -11.26 8.52 13.79
N THR A 5 -11.10 8.99 15.03
CA THR A 5 -9.89 9.72 15.44
C THR A 5 -8.71 8.77 15.66
N LEU A 6 -7.52 9.25 15.32
CA LEU A 6 -6.22 8.63 15.58
C LEU A 6 -5.36 9.51 16.49
N GLU A 7 -5.97 10.46 17.22
CA GLU A 7 -5.27 11.28 18.21
C GLU A 7 -4.50 10.44 19.23
N GLY A 8 -3.26 10.80 19.48
CA GLY A 8 -2.37 10.10 20.39
C GLY A 8 -1.79 8.79 19.83
N THR A 9 -2.04 8.47 18.55
CA THR A 9 -1.49 7.27 17.92
C THR A 9 -0.26 7.57 17.06
N THR A 10 0.64 6.58 16.98
CA THR A 10 1.74 6.56 16.01
C THR A 10 1.38 5.62 14.87
N ALA A 11 1.42 6.15 13.66
CA ALA A 11 1.24 5.39 12.42
C ALA A 11 2.56 5.25 11.67
N VAL A 12 2.77 4.10 11.06
CA VAL A 12 3.94 3.78 10.23
C VAL A 12 3.48 3.52 8.81
N VAL A 13 4.09 4.16 7.82
CA VAL A 13 3.78 3.98 6.40
C VAL A 13 5.04 3.60 5.65
N THR A 14 5.07 2.45 4.99
CA THR A 14 6.20 2.05 4.13
C THR A 14 6.02 2.57 2.71
N GLY A 15 7.12 2.95 2.03
CA GLY A 15 7.06 3.56 0.71
C GLY A 15 6.29 4.90 0.73
N ALA A 16 6.47 5.65 1.81
CA ALA A 16 5.70 6.85 2.12
C ALA A 16 5.95 8.02 1.14
N CYS A 17 7.12 8.05 0.50
CA CYS A 17 7.52 9.12 -0.42
C CYS A 17 7.10 8.85 -1.88
N GLY A 18 6.55 7.67 -2.17
CA GLY A 18 6.17 7.21 -3.51
C GLY A 18 4.86 7.83 -4.03
N LYS A 19 4.17 7.11 -4.93
CA LYS A 19 2.94 7.61 -5.59
C LYS A 19 1.73 7.67 -4.65
N LEU A 20 1.43 6.57 -3.94
CA LEU A 20 0.28 6.49 -3.04
C LEU A 20 0.63 6.81 -1.58
N GLY A 21 1.91 6.72 -1.21
CA GLY A 21 2.38 6.98 0.15
C GLY A 21 1.89 8.30 0.74
N PRO A 22 2.01 9.43 0.02
CA PRO A 22 1.52 10.71 0.51
C PRO A 22 0.03 10.74 0.83
N ILE A 23 -0.79 9.99 0.09
CA ILE A 23 -2.25 9.90 0.34
C ILE A 23 -2.51 9.27 1.71
N TRP A 24 -1.78 8.19 2.02
CA TRP A 24 -1.89 7.50 3.30
C TRP A 24 -1.38 8.35 4.46
N VAL A 25 -0.23 9.00 4.28
CA VAL A 25 0.36 9.90 5.27
C VAL A 25 -0.60 11.06 5.58
N ASP A 26 -1.16 11.70 4.55
CA ASP A 26 -2.11 12.79 4.68
C ASP A 26 -3.37 12.38 5.45
N ALA A 27 -3.98 11.24 5.06
CA ALA A 27 -5.17 10.73 5.73
C ALA A 27 -4.96 10.43 7.23
N LEU A 28 -3.77 9.89 7.58
CA LEU A 28 -3.44 9.59 8.97
C LEU A 28 -3.18 10.84 9.80
N LEU A 29 -2.52 11.85 9.20
CA LEU A 29 -2.32 13.16 9.81
C LEU A 29 -3.64 13.90 10.05
N ASP A 30 -4.52 13.93 9.04
CA ASP A 30 -5.85 14.56 9.15
C ASP A 30 -6.72 13.89 10.23
N ALA A 31 -6.50 12.59 10.48
CA ALA A 31 -7.15 11.87 11.58
C ALA A 31 -6.49 12.08 12.96
N GLY A 32 -5.37 12.82 13.04
CA GLY A 32 -4.68 13.18 14.28
C GLY A 32 -3.49 12.29 14.67
N ALA A 33 -3.04 11.37 13.80
CA ALA A 33 -1.87 10.53 14.08
C ALA A 33 -0.54 11.29 13.90
N ARG A 34 0.51 10.85 14.61
CA ARG A 34 1.91 11.13 14.24
C ARG A 34 2.37 10.04 13.29
N VAL A 35 3.14 10.39 12.26
CA VAL A 35 3.49 9.44 11.19
C VAL A 35 5.01 9.24 11.08
N ALA A 36 5.44 7.99 11.17
CA ALA A 36 6.76 7.53 10.74
C ALA A 36 6.69 7.08 9.27
N ALA A 37 7.35 7.82 8.40
CA ALA A 37 7.39 7.62 6.96
C ALA A 37 8.63 6.80 6.59
N LEU A 38 8.47 5.48 6.43
CA LEU A 38 9.57 4.60 6.05
C LEU A 38 9.79 4.64 4.53
N GLU A 39 11.04 4.85 4.11
CA GLU A 39 11.40 4.92 2.69
C GLU A 39 12.80 4.36 2.45
N LEU A 40 13.07 3.92 1.23
CA LEU A 40 14.41 3.49 0.83
C LEU A 40 15.45 4.59 1.08
N PRO A 41 16.65 4.25 1.59
CA PRO A 41 17.74 5.18 1.73
C PRO A 41 18.05 5.91 0.41
N GLY A 42 18.14 7.24 0.47
CA GLY A 42 18.45 8.05 -0.70
C GLY A 42 17.32 8.17 -1.75
N ALA A 43 16.18 7.51 -1.57
CA ALA A 43 15.06 7.67 -2.49
C ALA A 43 14.53 9.11 -2.49
N PRO A 44 14.25 9.71 -3.67
CA PRO A 44 13.72 11.05 -3.74
C PRO A 44 12.30 11.11 -3.17
N ALA A 45 12.03 12.15 -2.40
CA ALA A 45 10.68 12.43 -1.94
C ALA A 45 9.87 13.06 -3.09
N SER A 46 8.66 12.58 -3.33
CA SER A 46 7.72 13.22 -4.26
C SER A 46 7.36 14.63 -3.80
N ALA A 47 6.96 15.50 -4.73
CA ALA A 47 6.53 16.86 -4.38
C ALA A 47 5.39 16.85 -3.36
N ALA A 48 4.44 15.93 -3.50
CA ALA A 48 3.34 15.76 -2.55
C ALA A 48 3.83 15.43 -1.13
N PHE A 49 4.83 14.55 -1.00
CA PHE A 49 5.39 14.23 0.31
C PHE A 49 6.19 15.39 0.91
N GLN A 50 6.93 16.15 0.09
CA GLN A 50 7.64 17.35 0.55
C GLN A 50 6.66 18.42 1.07
N ASP A 51 5.51 18.60 0.41
CA ASP A 51 4.45 19.50 0.86
C ASP A 51 3.87 19.05 2.21
N LEU A 52 3.64 17.75 2.38
CA LEU A 52 3.20 17.18 3.66
C LEU A 52 4.20 17.45 4.78
N GLN A 53 5.48 17.21 4.54
CA GLN A 53 6.53 17.47 5.54
C GLN A 53 6.58 18.93 5.98
N ARG A 54 6.45 19.87 5.01
CA ARG A 54 6.44 21.30 5.34
C ARG A 54 5.21 21.68 6.19
N ARG A 55 4.04 21.13 5.85
CA ARG A 55 2.78 21.43 6.52
C ARG A 55 2.67 20.78 7.90
N ALA A 56 3.10 19.55 8.03
CA ALA A 56 2.96 18.74 9.23
C ALA A 56 4.11 18.90 10.23
N GLY A 57 5.27 19.41 9.80
CA GLY A 57 6.43 19.62 10.67
C GLY A 57 6.82 18.35 11.44
N ASP A 58 6.84 18.43 12.75
CA ASP A 58 7.26 17.35 13.64
C ASP A 58 6.27 16.17 13.72
N ALA A 59 5.07 16.31 13.17
CA ALA A 59 4.11 15.21 13.12
C ALA A 59 4.48 14.13 12.09
N VAL A 60 5.43 14.42 11.16
CA VAL A 60 5.96 13.45 10.19
C VAL A 60 7.46 13.32 10.34
N ARG A 61 7.95 12.09 10.51
CA ARG A 61 9.37 11.76 10.51
C ARG A 61 9.69 10.77 9.42
N ARG A 62 10.61 11.12 8.51
CA ARG A 62 11.16 10.18 7.54
C ARG A 62 12.24 9.34 8.22
N ILE A 63 12.18 8.02 8.00
CA ILE A 63 13.13 7.03 8.50
C ILE A 63 13.54 6.14 7.33
N ASP A 64 14.83 5.92 7.17
CA ASP A 64 15.36 5.08 6.09
C ASP A 64 15.12 3.60 6.40
N CYS A 65 14.52 2.88 5.44
CA CYS A 65 14.22 1.46 5.58
C CYS A 65 14.08 0.79 4.20
N ASP A 66 14.93 -0.20 3.93
CA ASP A 66 14.68 -1.18 2.86
C ASP A 66 13.88 -2.34 3.44
N ILE A 67 12.65 -2.51 2.98
CA ILE A 67 11.74 -3.55 3.48
C ILE A 67 12.16 -4.98 3.07
N THR A 68 13.13 -5.13 2.18
CA THR A 68 13.72 -6.43 1.84
C THR A 68 14.88 -6.81 2.75
N ASN A 69 15.32 -5.89 3.62
CA ASN A 69 16.43 -6.09 4.55
C ASN A 69 15.94 -6.14 5.99
N ARG A 70 15.94 -7.33 6.58
CA ARG A 70 15.45 -7.58 7.95
C ARG A 70 16.14 -6.70 9.00
N THR A 71 17.45 -6.54 8.92
CA THR A 71 18.20 -5.72 9.88
C THR A 71 17.78 -4.25 9.81
N MET A 72 17.53 -3.72 8.61
CA MET A 72 17.03 -2.35 8.45
C MET A 72 15.61 -2.19 8.98
N ILE A 73 14.75 -3.19 8.84
CA ILE A 73 13.40 -3.14 9.39
C ILE A 73 13.45 -3.09 10.94
N GLU A 74 14.32 -3.88 11.56
CA GLU A 74 14.49 -3.89 13.02
C GLU A 74 15.09 -2.58 13.55
N ALA A 75 16.06 -2.02 12.84
CA ALA A 75 16.58 -0.69 13.14
C ALA A 75 15.53 0.40 12.98
N ALA A 76 14.76 0.36 11.88
CA ALA A 76 13.65 1.30 11.66
C ALA A 76 12.60 1.23 12.75
N LEU A 77 12.24 0.03 13.26
CA LEU A 77 11.35 -0.09 14.41
C LEU A 77 11.91 0.63 15.65
N ALA A 78 13.21 0.46 15.95
CA ALA A 78 13.84 1.14 17.07
C ALA A 78 13.80 2.67 16.91
N ASP A 79 14.08 3.16 15.69
CA ASP A 79 14.00 4.58 15.35
C ASP A 79 12.58 5.14 15.46
N VAL A 80 11.56 4.38 14.99
CA VAL A 80 10.15 4.76 15.14
C VAL A 80 9.78 4.93 16.60
N VAL A 81 10.13 3.95 17.43
CA VAL A 81 9.85 4.00 18.88
C VAL A 81 10.54 5.20 19.55
N ALA A 82 11.78 5.47 19.20
CA ALA A 82 12.56 6.56 19.81
C ALA A 82 12.10 7.97 19.35
N GLN A 83 11.75 8.13 18.08
CA GLN A 83 11.51 9.46 17.48
C GLN A 83 10.03 9.83 17.37
N VAL A 84 9.14 8.85 17.25
CA VAL A 84 7.71 9.08 17.01
C VAL A 84 6.84 8.48 18.13
N GLY A 85 7.16 7.27 18.56
CA GLY A 85 6.44 6.56 19.63
C GLY A 85 6.11 5.12 19.26
N GLU A 86 5.46 4.41 20.17
CA GLU A 86 5.04 3.02 19.94
C GLU A 86 4.08 2.92 18.75
N PRO A 87 4.30 1.98 17.82
CA PRO A 87 3.45 1.84 16.64
C PRO A 87 2.07 1.29 16.99
N HIS A 88 1.01 2.01 16.60
CA HIS A 88 -0.39 1.60 16.74
C HIS A 88 -1.04 1.25 15.40
N VAL A 89 -0.56 1.87 14.32
CA VAL A 89 -1.03 1.63 12.95
C VAL A 89 0.17 1.34 12.06
N LEU A 90 0.07 0.31 11.22
CA LEU A 90 1.04 0.01 10.17
C LEU A 90 0.33 -0.02 8.82
N VAL A 91 0.81 0.77 7.85
CA VAL A 91 0.38 0.72 6.45
C VAL A 91 1.52 0.19 5.60
N ASN A 92 1.42 -1.06 5.18
CA ASN A 92 2.36 -1.68 4.25
C ASN A 92 1.99 -1.26 2.81
N ASN A 93 2.55 -0.13 2.38
CA ASN A 93 2.31 0.44 1.06
C ASN A 93 3.49 0.25 0.10
N ALA A 94 4.72 0.11 0.60
CA ALA A 94 5.88 -0.10 -0.25
C ALA A 94 5.66 -1.24 -1.24
N GLY A 95 5.97 -0.97 -2.50
CA GLY A 95 5.78 -1.95 -3.56
C GLY A 95 6.24 -1.42 -4.90
N VAL A 96 6.54 -2.34 -5.80
CA VAL A 96 6.90 -2.04 -7.18
C VAL A 96 5.81 -2.52 -8.12
N ASP A 97 5.63 -1.76 -9.19
CA ASP A 97 4.75 -2.05 -10.31
C ASP A 97 5.53 -1.84 -11.62
N GLN A 98 4.97 -2.27 -12.73
CA GLN A 98 5.54 -2.10 -14.06
C GLN A 98 4.55 -1.29 -14.91
N PRO A 99 4.64 0.05 -14.92
CA PRO A 99 3.88 0.88 -15.86
C PRO A 99 4.40 0.72 -17.30
N PRO A 100 3.60 1.06 -18.32
CA PRO A 100 3.95 0.85 -19.75
C PRO A 100 5.24 1.51 -20.23
N ASP A 101 5.66 2.58 -19.59
CA ASP A 101 6.84 3.39 -19.88
C ASP A 101 8.06 2.99 -19.03
N SER A 102 7.98 1.93 -18.27
CA SER A 102 9.13 1.40 -17.52
C SER A 102 10.24 0.96 -18.49
N PRO A 103 11.51 1.31 -18.21
CA PRO A 103 12.63 0.79 -18.99
C PRO A 103 12.60 -0.75 -19.04
N GLY A 104 12.67 -1.32 -20.24
CA GLY A 104 12.62 -2.78 -20.44
C GLY A 104 11.24 -3.42 -20.20
N GLY A 105 10.19 -2.61 -20.03
CA GLY A 105 8.89 -3.06 -19.58
C GLY A 105 7.97 -3.76 -20.60
N ARG A 106 8.43 -4.00 -21.84
CA ARG A 106 7.63 -4.65 -22.88
C ARG A 106 8.23 -6.01 -23.28
N HIS A 107 7.49 -7.07 -23.00
CA HIS A 107 7.85 -8.43 -23.35
C HIS A 107 6.66 -9.15 -23.96
N HIS A 108 6.90 -10.09 -24.85
CA HIS A 108 5.89 -11.11 -25.14
C HIS A 108 5.67 -11.97 -23.89
N LEU A 109 4.48 -12.52 -23.75
CA LEU A 109 4.11 -13.27 -22.54
C LEU A 109 5.10 -14.40 -22.19
N GLN A 110 5.60 -15.09 -23.21
CA GLN A 110 6.57 -16.19 -23.05
C GLN A 110 7.98 -15.73 -22.68
N ASP A 111 8.30 -14.43 -22.85
CA ASP A 111 9.64 -13.88 -22.69
C ASP A 111 9.78 -13.02 -21.42
N ILE A 112 8.78 -13.01 -20.55
CA ILE A 112 8.83 -12.25 -19.29
C ILE A 112 9.98 -12.76 -18.43
N PRO A 113 10.98 -11.89 -18.06
CA PRO A 113 12.13 -12.35 -17.31
C PRO A 113 11.76 -12.81 -15.89
N LEU A 114 12.26 -13.98 -15.48
CA LEU A 114 12.05 -14.47 -14.13
C LEU A 114 12.66 -13.56 -13.06
N THR A 115 13.70 -12.80 -13.40
CA THR A 115 14.31 -11.78 -12.52
C THR A 115 13.32 -10.69 -12.14
N ASP A 116 12.50 -10.23 -13.10
CA ASP A 116 11.49 -9.19 -12.84
C ASP A 116 10.35 -9.74 -11.99
N PHE A 117 9.96 -11.01 -12.26
CA PHE A 117 9.00 -11.71 -11.41
C PHE A 117 9.50 -11.82 -9.97
N ARG A 118 10.72 -12.29 -9.77
CA ARG A 118 11.35 -12.46 -8.45
C ARG A 118 11.44 -11.14 -7.70
N ARG A 119 11.92 -10.06 -8.35
CA ARG A 119 12.03 -8.74 -7.73
C ARG A 119 10.68 -8.23 -7.24
N MET A 120 9.63 -8.42 -8.02
CA MET A 120 8.30 -7.96 -7.64
C MET A 120 7.73 -8.75 -6.46
N VAL A 121 7.93 -10.06 -6.42
CA VAL A 121 7.55 -10.91 -5.28
C VAL A 121 8.38 -10.56 -4.04
N GLU A 122 9.69 -10.35 -4.21
CA GLU A 122 10.60 -9.98 -3.11
C GLU A 122 10.13 -8.71 -2.40
N VAL A 123 9.85 -7.64 -3.16
CA VAL A 123 9.42 -6.37 -2.56
C VAL A 123 7.98 -6.46 -2.08
N ASN A 124 7.03 -6.83 -2.97
CA ASN A 124 5.61 -6.68 -2.69
C ASN A 124 5.07 -7.68 -1.67
N LEU A 125 5.61 -8.91 -1.65
CA LEU A 125 5.13 -9.99 -0.82
C LEU A 125 6.07 -10.27 0.36
N LEU A 126 7.35 -10.57 0.10
CA LEU A 126 8.29 -10.93 1.15
C LEU A 126 8.63 -9.70 2.02
N GLY A 127 8.82 -8.53 1.42
CA GLY A 127 9.01 -7.29 2.17
C GLY A 127 7.82 -6.98 3.06
N THR A 128 6.58 -7.05 2.53
CA THR A 128 5.35 -6.88 3.34
C THR A 128 5.29 -7.89 4.48
N PHE A 129 5.63 -9.15 4.24
CA PHE A 129 5.70 -10.18 5.26
C PHE A 129 6.68 -9.82 6.39
N GLN A 130 7.91 -9.44 6.05
CA GLN A 130 8.95 -9.10 7.02
C GLN A 130 8.58 -7.90 7.88
N VAL A 131 8.08 -6.81 7.27
CA VAL A 131 7.64 -5.62 8.00
C VAL A 131 6.46 -5.97 8.92
N THR A 132 5.47 -6.69 8.39
CA THR A 132 4.32 -7.15 9.19
C THR A 132 4.78 -7.97 10.39
N GLN A 133 5.75 -8.88 10.20
CA GLN A 133 6.26 -9.74 11.28
C GLN A 133 6.94 -8.91 12.39
N VAL A 134 7.79 -7.94 12.01
CA VAL A 134 8.55 -7.13 12.99
C VAL A 134 7.64 -6.18 13.75
N PHE A 135 6.91 -5.35 13.03
CA PHE A 135 6.04 -4.33 13.64
C PHE A 135 4.82 -4.97 14.33
N GLY A 136 4.24 -6.00 13.71
CA GLY A 136 3.09 -6.71 14.29
C GLY A 136 3.43 -7.42 15.58
N ALA A 137 4.61 -8.03 15.69
CA ALA A 137 5.07 -8.62 16.96
C ALA A 137 5.22 -7.55 18.06
N ARG A 138 5.74 -6.35 17.71
CA ARG A 138 5.82 -5.23 18.66
C ARG A 138 4.44 -4.76 19.10
N MET A 139 3.50 -4.60 18.15
CA MET A 139 2.11 -4.23 18.44
C MET A 139 1.44 -5.28 19.35
N ALA A 140 1.60 -6.56 19.05
CA ALA A 140 1.03 -7.65 19.85
C ALA A 140 1.55 -7.67 21.29
N ALA A 141 2.84 -7.32 21.50
CA ALA A 141 3.44 -7.21 22.82
C ALA A 141 2.97 -5.96 23.60
N ASN A 142 2.50 -4.93 22.91
CA ASN A 142 2.15 -3.62 23.48
C ASN A 142 0.63 -3.33 23.48
N GLY A 143 -0.19 -4.37 23.49
CA GLY A 143 -1.65 -4.23 23.68
C GLY A 143 -2.46 -4.07 22.39
N GLY A 144 -1.88 -4.27 21.22
CA GLY A 144 -2.62 -4.37 19.98
C GLY A 144 -2.32 -3.25 18.98
N GLY A 145 -3.10 -3.21 17.89
CA GLY A 145 -2.95 -2.23 16.83
C GLY A 145 -3.72 -2.58 15.57
N SER A 146 -3.51 -1.82 14.49
CA SER A 146 -4.11 -2.08 13.19
C SER A 146 -3.06 -2.12 12.09
N ILE A 147 -2.99 -3.22 11.37
CA ILE A 147 -2.12 -3.40 10.20
C ILE A 147 -2.99 -3.38 8.95
N ILE A 148 -2.66 -2.49 8.02
CA ILE A 148 -3.32 -2.35 6.72
C ILE A 148 -2.30 -2.66 5.63
N ASN A 149 -2.49 -3.78 4.96
CA ASN A 149 -1.68 -4.16 3.80
C ASN A 149 -2.32 -3.62 2.53
N ILE A 150 -1.57 -2.87 1.71
CA ILE A 150 -2.10 -2.35 0.46
C ILE A 150 -2.08 -3.45 -0.61
N GLY A 151 -3.28 -3.95 -0.91
CA GLY A 151 -3.56 -4.90 -1.97
C GLY A 151 -3.68 -4.25 -3.34
N SER A 152 -4.54 -4.80 -4.17
CA SER A 152 -4.93 -4.28 -5.49
C SER A 152 -6.15 -5.03 -5.97
N LEU A 153 -6.97 -4.41 -6.83
CA LEU A 153 -8.01 -5.14 -7.56
C LEU A 153 -7.42 -6.35 -8.33
N TYR A 154 -6.16 -6.26 -8.75
CA TYR A 154 -5.46 -7.36 -9.44
C TYR A 154 -5.07 -8.54 -8.54
N ALA A 155 -5.35 -8.47 -7.24
CA ALA A 155 -5.33 -9.66 -6.38
C ALA A 155 -6.50 -10.63 -6.70
N SER A 156 -7.57 -10.13 -7.31
CA SER A 156 -8.82 -10.88 -7.55
C SER A 156 -9.18 -11.06 -9.02
N VAL A 157 -8.69 -10.16 -9.89
CA VAL A 157 -8.97 -10.20 -11.34
C VAL A 157 -7.68 -10.00 -12.13
N SER A 158 -7.66 -10.52 -13.37
CA SER A 158 -6.55 -10.29 -14.30
C SER A 158 -6.64 -8.88 -14.90
N PRO A 159 -5.49 -8.24 -15.19
CA PRO A 159 -5.47 -7.04 -16.03
C PRO A 159 -6.10 -7.30 -17.40
N ASP A 160 -6.95 -6.40 -17.86
CA ASP A 160 -7.54 -6.48 -19.19
C ASP A 160 -6.56 -5.91 -20.23
N PRO A 161 -6.09 -6.72 -21.20
CA PRO A 161 -5.14 -6.25 -22.21
C PRO A 161 -5.68 -5.10 -23.07
N HIS A 162 -7.01 -4.98 -23.23
CA HIS A 162 -7.64 -3.92 -24.03
C HIS A 162 -7.42 -2.52 -23.47
N PHE A 163 -7.06 -2.38 -22.18
CA PHE A 163 -6.70 -1.09 -21.63
C PHE A 163 -5.43 -0.51 -22.26
N TYR A 164 -4.60 -1.36 -22.86
CA TYR A 164 -3.27 -1.02 -23.35
C TYR A 164 -3.09 -1.24 -24.86
N ASP A 165 -4.11 -1.68 -25.60
CA ASP A 165 -4.04 -2.03 -27.02
C ASP A 165 -3.70 -0.85 -27.95
N HIS A 166 -3.90 0.39 -27.47
CA HIS A 166 -3.54 1.63 -28.17
C HIS A 166 -2.05 1.97 -28.05
N LEU A 167 -1.29 1.30 -27.17
CA LEU A 167 0.12 1.58 -26.99
C LEU A 167 0.95 0.90 -28.07
N ALA A 168 1.43 1.70 -29.04
CA ALA A 168 2.29 1.20 -30.13
C ALA A 168 3.63 0.66 -29.59
N GLY A 169 4.22 -0.34 -30.29
CA GLY A 169 5.54 -0.89 -29.96
C GLY A 169 5.79 -2.24 -30.62
N ASN A 170 7.04 -2.72 -30.57
CA ASN A 170 7.45 -4.01 -31.15
C ASN A 170 6.86 -5.22 -30.41
N ALA A 171 6.44 -5.04 -29.16
CA ALA A 171 5.70 -6.01 -28.38
C ALA A 171 4.51 -5.33 -27.70
N PRO A 172 3.37 -6.03 -27.50
CA PRO A 172 2.26 -5.51 -26.74
C PRO A 172 2.71 -5.25 -25.29
N PHE A 173 2.09 -4.24 -24.64
CA PHE A 173 2.28 -4.11 -23.21
C PHE A 173 1.51 -5.22 -22.50
N VAL A 174 2.22 -6.01 -21.70
CA VAL A 174 1.65 -7.04 -20.81
C VAL A 174 1.94 -6.63 -19.38
N LYS A 175 0.88 -6.36 -18.61
CA LYS A 175 1.02 -6.13 -17.17
C LYS A 175 1.66 -7.34 -16.49
N SER A 176 2.69 -7.14 -15.68
CA SER A 176 3.42 -8.24 -15.07
C SER A 176 2.49 -9.19 -14.29
N PRO A 177 2.52 -10.50 -14.55
CA PRO A 177 1.76 -11.48 -13.80
C PRO A 177 2.20 -11.56 -12.33
N ALA A 178 3.45 -11.20 -12.03
CA ALA A 178 3.98 -11.15 -10.68
C ALA A 178 3.25 -10.13 -9.79
N TYR A 179 2.74 -9.04 -10.40
CA TYR A 179 2.03 -8.03 -9.63
C TYR A 179 0.75 -8.60 -9.00
N GLY A 180 -0.14 -9.15 -9.81
CA GLY A 180 -1.38 -9.78 -9.31
C GLY A 180 -1.09 -10.93 -8.34
N ALA A 181 -0.13 -11.80 -8.68
CA ALA A 181 0.29 -12.91 -7.82
C ALA A 181 0.80 -12.43 -6.46
N SER A 182 1.65 -11.39 -6.43
CA SER A 182 2.15 -10.81 -5.17
C SER A 182 1.04 -10.19 -4.33
N LYS A 183 0.11 -9.47 -4.96
CA LYS A 183 -1.01 -8.82 -4.26
C LYS A 183 -2.04 -9.84 -3.75
N ALA A 184 -2.29 -10.93 -4.47
CA ALA A 184 -3.09 -12.06 -3.98
C ALA A 184 -2.43 -12.73 -2.75
N GLY A 185 -1.09 -12.90 -2.79
CA GLY A 185 -0.32 -13.37 -1.64
C GLY A 185 -0.46 -12.45 -0.43
N VAL A 186 -0.43 -11.13 -0.61
CA VAL A 186 -0.64 -10.14 0.46
C VAL A 186 -2.02 -10.29 1.11
N VAL A 187 -3.09 -10.50 0.32
CA VAL A 187 -4.45 -10.76 0.86
C VAL A 187 -4.46 -12.03 1.70
N SER A 188 -3.81 -13.10 1.24
CA SER A 188 -3.71 -14.36 1.99
C SER A 188 -2.90 -14.19 3.29
N LEU A 189 -1.75 -13.51 3.25
CA LEU A 189 -0.95 -13.20 4.44
C LEU A 189 -1.73 -12.38 5.46
N SER A 190 -2.54 -11.42 5.03
CA SER A 190 -3.37 -10.62 5.93
C SER A 190 -4.32 -11.48 6.75
N LYS A 191 -4.94 -12.50 6.13
CA LYS A 191 -5.81 -13.45 6.83
C LYS A 191 -5.03 -14.30 7.85
N PHE A 192 -3.82 -14.75 7.46
CA PHE A 192 -2.96 -15.52 8.35
C PHE A 192 -2.61 -14.73 9.61
N PHE A 193 -2.07 -13.53 9.48
CA PHE A 193 -1.71 -12.70 10.64
C PHE A 193 -2.93 -12.27 11.46
N ALA A 194 -4.06 -11.98 10.80
CA ALA A 194 -5.31 -11.63 11.48
C ALA A 194 -5.75 -12.72 12.47
N THR A 195 -5.69 -13.98 12.06
CA THR A 195 -6.10 -15.10 12.92
C THR A 195 -5.12 -15.37 14.05
N HIS A 196 -3.82 -15.12 13.83
CA HIS A 196 -2.77 -15.41 14.82
C HIS A 196 -2.63 -14.32 15.89
N TRP A 197 -2.91 -13.06 15.55
CA TRP A 197 -2.72 -11.94 16.47
C TRP A 197 -4.02 -11.32 17.00
N ALA A 198 -5.18 -11.82 16.60
CA ALA A 198 -6.46 -11.29 17.07
C ALA A 198 -6.58 -11.29 18.60
N ALA A 199 -6.16 -12.39 19.27
CA ALA A 199 -6.18 -12.50 20.72
C ALA A 199 -5.23 -11.52 21.43
N ALA A 200 -4.19 -11.04 20.73
CA ALA A 200 -3.29 -10.00 21.22
C ALA A 200 -3.77 -8.57 20.85
N GLY A 201 -4.99 -8.43 20.34
CA GLY A 201 -5.57 -7.14 20.00
C GLY A 201 -5.09 -6.52 18.68
N VAL A 202 -4.35 -7.25 17.84
CA VAL A 202 -3.90 -6.77 16.54
C VAL A 202 -4.89 -7.18 15.45
N ARG A 203 -5.44 -6.20 14.75
CA ARG A 203 -6.25 -6.41 13.55
C ARG A 203 -5.37 -6.31 12.31
N VAL A 204 -5.56 -7.20 11.35
CA VAL A 204 -4.82 -7.16 10.08
C VAL A 204 -5.81 -7.25 8.93
N ASN A 205 -5.82 -6.25 8.07
CA ASN A 205 -6.73 -6.16 6.93
C ASN A 205 -5.97 -5.79 5.65
N THR A 206 -6.59 -6.01 4.52
CA THR A 206 -6.10 -5.53 3.22
C THR A 206 -7.01 -4.41 2.74
N LEU A 207 -6.43 -3.31 2.25
CA LEU A 207 -7.12 -2.30 1.47
C LEU A 207 -6.67 -2.47 0.01
N SER A 208 -7.61 -2.79 -0.89
CA SER A 208 -7.35 -3.07 -2.30
C SER A 208 -7.92 -1.96 -3.19
N PRO A 209 -7.09 -0.96 -3.58
CA PRO A 209 -7.53 0.08 -4.50
C PRO A 209 -7.78 -0.45 -5.90
N GLY A 210 -8.71 0.19 -6.60
CA GLY A 210 -8.82 0.16 -8.05
C GLY A 210 -7.77 1.04 -8.72
N GLY A 211 -8.01 1.43 -9.97
CA GLY A 211 -7.17 2.39 -10.67
C GLY A 211 -7.30 3.78 -10.06
N VAL A 212 -6.18 4.32 -9.58
CA VAL A 212 -6.10 5.67 -9.01
C VAL A 212 -5.57 6.63 -10.07
N LEU A 213 -6.18 7.80 -10.18
CA LEU A 213 -5.77 8.85 -11.11
C LEU A 213 -4.33 9.29 -10.84
N ALA A 214 -3.54 9.30 -11.91
CA ALA A 214 -2.16 9.76 -11.97
C ALA A 214 -1.84 10.17 -13.41
N GLY A 215 -0.63 9.96 -13.87
CA GLY A 215 -0.19 10.32 -15.22
C GLY A 215 -0.62 9.38 -16.36
N GLN A 216 -1.72 8.61 -16.21
CA GLN A 216 -2.22 7.75 -17.29
C GLN A 216 -2.75 8.59 -18.46
N ASP A 217 -2.59 8.07 -19.70
CA ASP A 217 -3.14 8.69 -20.90
C ASP A 217 -4.66 8.67 -20.96
N ASP A 218 -5.25 9.50 -21.79
CA ASP A 218 -6.72 9.66 -21.83
C ASP A 218 -7.43 8.45 -22.43
N GLN A 219 -6.79 7.68 -23.33
CA GLN A 219 -7.39 6.45 -23.88
C GLN A 219 -7.48 5.37 -22.79
N PHE A 220 -6.42 5.20 -21.99
CA PHE A 220 -6.46 4.32 -20.85
C PHE A 220 -7.57 4.73 -19.86
N LYS A 221 -7.64 6.02 -19.49
CA LYS A 221 -8.67 6.54 -18.56
C LYS A 221 -10.07 6.28 -19.07
N ALA A 222 -10.33 6.50 -20.36
CA ALA A 222 -11.62 6.27 -20.98
C ALA A 222 -12.01 4.78 -20.94
N LYS A 223 -11.11 3.88 -21.37
CA LYS A 223 -11.35 2.42 -21.37
C LYS A 223 -11.54 1.89 -19.96
N TYR A 224 -10.69 2.30 -19.04
CA TYR A 224 -10.79 1.90 -17.64
C TYR A 224 -12.11 2.38 -17.02
N GLY A 225 -12.44 3.66 -17.18
CA GLY A 225 -13.69 4.24 -16.70
C GLY A 225 -14.93 3.57 -17.26
N ALA A 226 -14.91 3.14 -18.52
CA ALA A 226 -16.02 2.40 -19.13
C ALA A 226 -16.28 1.04 -18.45
N ARG A 227 -15.24 0.41 -17.89
CA ARG A 227 -15.32 -0.86 -17.16
C ARG A 227 -15.77 -0.70 -15.71
N VAL A 228 -15.53 0.47 -15.09
CA VAL A 228 -15.90 0.75 -13.69
C VAL A 228 -17.38 1.13 -13.59
N PRO A 229 -18.18 0.51 -12.71
CA PRO A 229 -19.58 0.93 -12.47
C PRO A 229 -19.74 2.42 -12.13
N LEU A 230 -18.85 3.00 -11.31
CA LEU A 230 -18.86 4.43 -11.01
C LEU A 230 -18.30 5.33 -12.15
N ARG A 231 -17.95 4.73 -13.32
CA ARG A 231 -17.57 5.43 -14.55
C ARG A 231 -16.35 6.35 -14.45
N ARG A 232 -15.51 6.17 -13.47
CA ARG A 232 -14.26 6.94 -13.28
C ARG A 232 -13.19 6.12 -12.58
N MET A 233 -11.96 6.57 -12.68
CA MET A 233 -10.89 6.14 -11.79
C MET A 233 -11.07 6.77 -10.40
N ALA A 234 -10.44 6.20 -9.39
CA ALA A 234 -10.44 6.77 -8.05
C ALA A 234 -9.61 8.07 -7.99
N GLU A 235 -10.12 9.07 -7.33
CA GLU A 235 -9.35 10.22 -6.87
C GLU A 235 -8.56 9.84 -5.62
N PRO A 236 -7.43 10.50 -5.29
CA PRO A 236 -6.72 10.28 -4.03
C PRO A 236 -7.62 10.35 -2.79
N GLU A 237 -8.57 11.27 -2.77
CA GLU A 237 -9.52 11.48 -1.67
C GLU A 237 -10.44 10.28 -1.42
N ASP A 238 -10.79 9.51 -2.46
CA ASP A 238 -11.63 8.31 -2.32
C ASP A 238 -10.98 7.23 -1.44
N LEU A 239 -9.65 7.27 -1.28
CA LEU A 239 -8.88 6.27 -0.55
C LEU A 239 -8.68 6.62 0.94
N LYS A 240 -8.74 7.90 1.30
CA LYS A 240 -8.45 8.37 2.66
C LYS A 240 -9.44 7.84 3.69
N GLY A 241 -10.74 7.98 3.43
CA GLY A 241 -11.79 7.49 4.33
C GLY A 241 -11.69 5.99 4.64
N PRO A 242 -11.59 5.11 3.63
CA PRO A 242 -11.36 3.67 3.81
C PRO A 242 -10.12 3.33 4.63
N LEU A 243 -9.00 4.05 4.43
CA LEU A 243 -7.79 3.85 5.24
C LEU A 243 -8.05 4.22 6.70
N VAL A 244 -8.60 5.40 6.97
CA VAL A 244 -8.89 5.86 8.33
C VAL A 244 -9.89 4.93 9.03
N PHE A 245 -10.89 4.40 8.30
CA PHE A 245 -11.78 3.37 8.83
C PHE A 245 -11.01 2.16 9.33
N LEU A 246 -10.14 1.56 8.50
CA LEU A 246 -9.37 0.38 8.89
C LEU A 246 -8.35 0.68 10.01
N ALA A 247 -7.76 1.87 10.02
CA ALA A 247 -6.77 2.28 11.01
C ALA A 247 -7.39 2.54 12.40
N SER A 248 -8.63 3.01 12.44
CA SER A 248 -9.27 3.53 13.66
C SER A 248 -10.12 2.51 14.43
N PRO A 249 -10.60 2.86 15.63
CA PRO A 249 -11.57 2.06 16.39
C PRO A 249 -12.92 1.84 15.69
N ALA A 250 -13.21 2.58 14.60
CA ALA A 250 -14.43 2.37 13.80
C ALA A 250 -14.50 0.96 13.20
N SER A 251 -13.34 0.33 12.97
CA SER A 251 -13.22 -1.05 12.46
C SER A 251 -12.83 -2.08 13.53
N SER A 252 -13.16 -1.84 14.82
CA SER A 252 -12.75 -2.69 15.95
C SER A 252 -13.16 -4.17 15.83
N TYR A 253 -14.19 -4.48 15.03
CA TYR A 253 -14.65 -5.85 14.77
C TYR A 253 -14.34 -6.33 13.34
N VAL A 254 -13.37 -5.68 12.66
CA VAL A 254 -12.96 -6.02 11.29
C VAL A 254 -11.50 -6.47 11.31
N THR A 255 -11.27 -7.76 11.05
CA THR A 255 -9.93 -8.34 10.87
C THR A 255 -9.97 -9.48 9.85
N GLY A 256 -8.89 -9.68 9.10
CA GLY A 256 -8.80 -10.67 8.03
C GLY A 256 -9.61 -10.30 6.77
N HIS A 257 -10.11 -9.08 6.67
CA HIS A 257 -10.94 -8.62 5.57
C HIS A 257 -10.14 -7.96 4.45
N GLU A 258 -10.60 -8.11 3.20
CA GLU A 258 -10.17 -7.33 2.05
C GLU A 258 -11.22 -6.27 1.73
N LEU A 259 -10.89 -5.00 2.03
CA LEU A 259 -11.73 -3.87 1.66
C LEU A 259 -11.34 -3.37 0.26
N ARG A 260 -12.19 -3.65 -0.72
CA ARG A 260 -12.00 -3.19 -2.10
C ARG A 260 -12.55 -1.78 -2.26
N VAL A 261 -11.71 -0.88 -2.78
CA VAL A 261 -12.03 0.52 -3.07
C VAL A 261 -11.77 0.75 -4.55
N ASP A 262 -12.63 0.18 -5.39
CA ASP A 262 -12.42 0.00 -6.83
C ASP A 262 -13.58 0.53 -7.71
N GLY A 263 -14.51 1.26 -7.12
CA GLY A 263 -15.66 1.81 -7.84
C GLY A 263 -16.63 0.75 -8.38
N GLY A 264 -16.55 -0.49 -7.85
CA GLY A 264 -17.33 -1.64 -8.29
C GLY A 264 -16.69 -2.43 -9.43
N PHE A 265 -15.42 -2.15 -9.79
CA PHE A 265 -14.73 -2.84 -10.89
C PHE A 265 -14.77 -4.37 -10.75
N THR A 266 -14.62 -4.90 -9.55
CA THR A 266 -14.60 -6.36 -9.29
C THR A 266 -15.98 -6.94 -8.95
N ALA A 267 -17.05 -6.18 -9.06
CA ALA A 267 -18.40 -6.64 -8.75
C ALA A 267 -19.07 -7.39 -9.91
N TRP A 268 -18.51 -7.32 -11.14
CA TRP A 268 -19.02 -7.98 -12.36
C TRP A 268 -17.92 -8.57 -13.24
#